data_58ae78066e3ad4d338e87e240be2a0e2
#
_entry.id   58ae78066e3ad4d338e87e240be2a0e2
#
_cell.length_a   1.000
_cell.length_b   1.000
_cell.length_c   1.000
_cell.angle_alpha   90.00
_cell.angle_beta   90.00
_cell.angle_gamma   90.00
#
_symmetry.space_group_name_H-M   'P 1'
#
loop_
_entity.id
_entity.type
_entity.pdbx_description
1 polymer ?
#
loop_
_entity_poly.entity_id
_entity_poly.type
_entity_poly.pdbx_seq_one_letter_code
_entity_poly.pdbx_strand_id
1 'polypeptide(L)'
;MLFLEYPPCSTCKKARAWLDEHGVSYTARHIKEENPTYEELKLWYERSGLELKKFFNTSGLLYKSMNLKEKLPTMSQEEQLRLLATDGMLVKRPLVVLEDRVLTGFREADWQKTLLK
;
A
#
# COMPACT_ATOMS: atom_id res chain seq x y z
N MET A 1 -13.56 5.47 -2.04
CA MET A 1 -12.11 5.28 -1.96
C MET A 1 -11.80 4.21 -0.92
N LEU A 2 -10.86 3.33 -1.23
CA LEU A 2 -10.45 2.24 -0.34
C LEU A 2 -9.18 2.63 0.40
N PHE A 3 -9.18 2.47 1.72
CA PHE A 3 -8.04 2.76 2.58
C PHE A 3 -7.59 1.47 3.27
N LEU A 4 -6.49 0.90 2.80
CA LEU A 4 -5.92 -0.31 3.39
C LEU A 4 -4.92 0.09 4.45
N GLU A 5 -5.13 -0.41 5.67
CA GLU A 5 -4.32 -0.03 6.82
C GLU A 5 -4.03 -1.22 7.72
N TYR A 6 -2.99 -1.07 8.51
CA TYR A 6 -2.71 -1.97 9.64
C TYR A 6 -2.96 -1.15 10.90
N PRO A 7 -4.06 -1.41 11.64
CA PRO A 7 -4.48 -0.53 12.76
C PRO A 7 -3.40 -0.21 13.81
N PRO A 8 -2.52 -1.16 14.21
CA PRO A 8 -1.47 -0.83 15.19
C PRO A 8 -0.33 0.02 14.63
N CYS A 9 -0.24 0.20 13.33
CA CYS A 9 0.85 0.94 12.69
C CYS A 9 0.72 2.45 12.95
N SER A 10 1.79 3.08 13.46
CA SER A 10 1.76 4.51 13.79
C SER A 10 1.50 5.40 12.56
N THR A 11 2.10 5.05 11.43
CA THR A 11 1.89 5.78 10.17
C THR A 11 0.45 5.68 9.71
N CYS A 12 -0.16 4.50 9.85
CA CYS A 12 -1.57 4.29 9.50
C CYS A 12 -2.49 5.09 10.41
N LYS A 13 -2.16 5.17 11.70
CA LYS A 13 -2.94 5.98 12.65
C LYS A 13 -2.92 7.45 12.27
N LYS A 14 -1.75 7.98 11.91
CA LYS A 14 -1.60 9.37 11.47
C LYS A 14 -2.39 9.63 10.19
N ALA A 15 -2.33 8.69 9.25
CA ALA A 15 -3.06 8.80 7.98
C ALA A 15 -4.58 8.82 8.21
N ARG A 16 -5.08 7.94 9.07
CA ARG A 16 -6.51 7.88 9.41
C ARG A 16 -6.95 9.18 10.06
N ALA A 17 -6.18 9.68 11.02
CA ALA A 17 -6.50 10.95 11.68
C ALA A 17 -6.57 12.09 10.67
N TRP A 18 -5.64 12.12 9.72
CA TRP A 18 -5.61 13.14 8.67
C TRP A 18 -6.87 13.08 7.80
N LEU A 19 -7.28 11.86 7.39
CA LEU A 19 -8.50 11.67 6.60
C LEU A 19 -9.73 12.15 7.35
N ASP A 20 -9.84 11.81 8.63
CA ASP A 20 -10.98 12.19 9.47
C ASP A 20 -11.00 13.70 9.70
N GLU A 21 -9.87 14.33 9.94
CA GLU A 21 -9.76 15.78 10.13
C GLU A 21 -10.17 16.55 8.87
N HIS A 22 -9.90 16.02 7.70
CA HIS A 22 -10.23 16.68 6.44
C HIS A 22 -11.58 16.25 5.87
N GLY A 23 -12.34 15.46 6.60
CA GLY A 23 -13.67 15.02 6.17
C GLY A 23 -13.68 14.17 4.91
N VAL A 24 -12.60 13.43 4.65
CA VAL A 24 -12.49 12.54 3.49
C VAL A 24 -13.19 11.23 3.78
N SER A 25 -14.15 10.84 2.94
CA SER A 25 -14.88 9.58 3.09
C SER A 25 -14.05 8.42 2.52
N TYR A 26 -14.00 7.31 3.25
CA TYR A 26 -13.28 6.13 2.82
C TYR A 26 -13.88 4.86 3.39
N THR A 27 -13.58 3.73 2.75
CA THR A 27 -13.88 2.41 3.28
C THR A 27 -12.57 1.82 3.79
N ALA A 28 -12.51 1.52 5.09
CA ALA A 28 -11.31 0.94 5.69
C ALA A 28 -11.26 -0.57 5.45
N ARG A 29 -10.05 -1.08 5.19
CA ARG A 29 -9.80 -2.52 5.02
C ARG A 29 -8.52 -2.88 5.76
N HIS A 30 -8.57 -3.96 6.55
CA HIS A 30 -7.42 -4.44 7.32
C HIS A 30 -6.45 -5.15 6.38
N ILE A 31 -5.28 -4.57 6.17
CA ILE A 31 -4.33 -5.05 5.16
C ILE A 31 -3.77 -6.45 5.46
N LYS A 32 -3.73 -6.83 6.73
CA LYS A 32 -3.23 -8.14 7.17
C LYS A 32 -4.32 -9.21 7.14
N GLU A 33 -5.48 -8.92 7.73
CA GLU A 33 -6.58 -9.89 7.83
C GLU A 33 -7.32 -10.09 6.50
N GLU A 34 -7.39 -9.03 5.71
CA GLU A 34 -7.99 -9.05 4.39
C GLU A 34 -6.96 -8.63 3.36
N ASN A 35 -5.85 -9.39 3.30
CA ASN A 35 -4.74 -9.02 2.44
C ASN A 35 -5.13 -8.93 0.97
N PRO A 36 -4.50 -8.01 0.24
CA PRO A 36 -4.80 -7.85 -1.19
C PRO A 36 -4.54 -9.12 -1.98
N THR A 37 -5.39 -9.39 -2.96
CA THR A 37 -5.22 -10.51 -3.88
C THR A 37 -4.22 -10.12 -4.99
N TYR A 38 -3.74 -11.13 -5.71
CA TYR A 38 -2.87 -10.90 -6.86
C TYR A 38 -3.57 -10.01 -7.91
N GLU A 39 -4.83 -10.28 -8.21
CA GLU A 39 -5.61 -9.53 -9.19
C GLU A 39 -5.77 -8.07 -8.77
N GLU A 40 -6.06 -7.83 -7.51
CA GLU A 40 -6.16 -6.47 -6.96
C GLU A 40 -4.84 -5.73 -7.08
N LEU A 41 -3.76 -6.36 -6.62
CA LEU A 41 -2.43 -5.74 -6.65
C LEU A 41 -1.98 -5.42 -8.07
N LYS A 42 -2.25 -6.33 -9.01
CA LYS A 42 -1.93 -6.11 -10.42
C LYS A 42 -2.68 -4.88 -10.97
N LEU A 43 -3.98 -4.82 -10.70
CA LEU A 43 -4.82 -3.70 -11.14
C LEU A 43 -4.36 -2.38 -10.53
N TRP A 44 -4.10 -2.37 -9.22
CA TRP A 44 -3.67 -1.16 -8.51
C TRP A 44 -2.29 -0.70 -8.97
N TYR A 45 -1.39 -1.65 -9.17
CA TYR A 45 -0.05 -1.34 -9.68
C TYR A 45 -0.13 -0.68 -11.06
N GLU A 46 -0.89 -1.27 -12.00
CA GLU A 46 -1.07 -0.72 -13.33
C GLU A 46 -1.70 0.68 -13.29
N ARG A 47 -2.68 0.87 -12.42
CA ARG A 47 -3.36 2.16 -12.25
C ARG A 47 -2.44 3.22 -11.65
N SER A 48 -1.52 2.81 -10.78
CA SER A 48 -0.70 3.74 -10.01
C SER A 48 0.35 4.49 -10.84
N GLY A 49 0.88 3.87 -11.88
CA GLY A 49 2.01 4.42 -12.61
C GLY A 49 3.31 4.45 -11.80
N LEU A 50 3.32 3.83 -10.63
CA LEU A 50 4.50 3.79 -9.75
C LEU A 50 5.35 2.55 -10.03
N GLU A 51 6.61 2.60 -9.59
CA GLU A 51 7.46 1.42 -9.58
C GLU A 51 6.91 0.39 -8.61
N LEU A 52 6.99 -0.89 -8.95
CA LEU A 52 6.45 -1.97 -8.13
C LEU A 52 7.07 -2.00 -6.73
N LYS A 53 8.32 -1.60 -6.59
CA LYS A 53 8.99 -1.51 -5.29
C LYS A 53 8.25 -0.61 -4.31
N LYS A 54 7.52 0.37 -4.78
CA LYS A 54 6.73 1.28 -3.93
C LYS A 54 5.58 0.57 -3.22
N PHE A 55 5.21 -0.62 -3.67
CA PHE A 55 4.16 -1.42 -3.05
C PHE A 55 4.69 -2.34 -1.95
N PHE A 56 6.02 -2.42 -1.79
CA PHE A 56 6.63 -3.24 -0.74
C PHE A 56 6.90 -2.41 0.51
N ASN A 57 6.66 -3.04 1.67
CA ASN A 57 7.01 -2.47 2.96
C ASN A 57 8.49 -2.73 3.23
N THR A 58 9.35 -1.85 2.69
CA THR A 58 10.80 -2.03 2.71
C THR A 58 11.44 -1.91 4.10
N SER A 59 10.73 -1.32 5.05
CA SER A 59 11.19 -1.23 6.45
C SER A 59 10.63 -2.34 7.33
N GLY A 60 9.83 -3.25 6.76
CA GLY A 60 9.20 -4.32 7.51
C GLY A 60 10.11 -5.48 7.83
N LEU A 61 9.76 -6.24 8.87
CA LEU A 61 10.52 -7.42 9.29
C LEU A 61 10.57 -8.49 8.21
N LEU A 62 9.44 -8.76 7.54
CA LEU A 62 9.36 -9.77 6.48
C LEU A 62 10.26 -9.42 5.30
N TYR A 63 10.26 -8.16 4.91
CA TYR A 63 11.11 -7.69 3.81
C TYR A 63 12.58 -7.98 4.10
N LYS A 64 13.00 -7.69 5.33
CA LYS A 64 14.38 -7.92 5.77
C LYS A 64 14.69 -9.40 5.94
N SER A 65 13.82 -10.15 6.62
CA SER A 65 14.04 -11.58 6.89
C SER A 65 14.07 -12.42 5.62
N MET A 66 13.32 -12.03 4.61
CA MET A 66 13.28 -12.72 3.32
C MET A 66 14.36 -12.23 2.35
N ASN A 67 15.18 -11.27 2.78
CA ASN A 67 16.25 -10.69 1.96
C ASN A 67 15.73 -10.15 0.62
N LEU A 68 14.59 -9.47 0.64
CA LEU A 68 13.93 -9.01 -0.58
C LEU A 68 14.69 -7.91 -1.30
N LYS A 69 15.49 -7.13 -0.59
CA LYS A 69 16.33 -6.10 -1.21
C LYS A 69 17.21 -6.70 -2.31
N GLU A 70 17.73 -7.90 -2.08
CA GLU A 70 18.59 -8.59 -3.04
C GLU A 70 17.80 -9.47 -4.02
N LYS A 71 16.67 -10.04 -3.56
CA LYS A 71 15.88 -10.96 -4.36
C LYS A 71 14.99 -10.29 -5.41
N LEU A 72 14.38 -9.16 -5.05
CA LEU A 72 13.41 -8.49 -5.94
C LEU A 72 13.97 -8.18 -7.32
N PRO A 73 15.22 -7.69 -7.45
CA PRO A 73 15.78 -7.41 -8.79
C PRO A 73 15.89 -8.64 -9.70
N THR A 74 15.87 -9.84 -9.13
CA THR A 74 15.96 -11.11 -9.88
C THR A 74 14.57 -11.68 -10.20
N MET A 75 13.50 -11.08 -9.67
CA MET A 75 12.14 -11.57 -9.82
C MET A 75 11.39 -10.82 -10.90
N SER A 76 10.53 -11.53 -11.63
CA SER A 76 9.64 -10.90 -12.61
C SER A 76 8.57 -10.08 -11.89
N GLN A 77 7.93 -9.20 -12.64
CA GLN A 77 6.79 -8.42 -12.14
C GLN A 77 5.69 -9.33 -11.58
N GLU A 78 5.35 -10.39 -12.32
CA GLU A 78 4.34 -11.36 -11.88
C GLU A 78 4.73 -12.03 -10.57
N GLU A 79 5.99 -12.47 -10.46
CA GLU A 79 6.50 -13.11 -9.25
C GLU A 79 6.42 -12.16 -8.05
N GLN A 80 6.78 -10.89 -8.24
CA GLN A 80 6.71 -9.89 -7.17
C GLN A 80 5.27 -9.63 -6.73
N LEU A 81 4.34 -9.53 -7.67
CA LEU A 81 2.92 -9.32 -7.35
C LEU A 81 2.33 -10.52 -6.61
N ARG A 82 2.70 -11.74 -7.02
CA ARG A 82 2.24 -12.94 -6.33
C ARG A 82 2.83 -13.04 -4.92
N LEU A 83 4.07 -12.62 -4.74
CA LEU A 83 4.70 -12.57 -3.42
C LEU A 83 3.94 -11.60 -2.50
N LEU A 84 3.63 -10.41 -2.97
CA LEU A 84 2.85 -9.43 -2.20
C LEU A 84 1.49 -9.99 -1.76
N ALA A 85 0.87 -10.80 -2.60
CA ALA A 85 -0.44 -11.39 -2.32
C ALA A 85 -0.39 -12.50 -1.25
N THR A 86 0.80 -12.97 -0.88
CA THR A 86 0.93 -14.02 0.14
C THR A 86 0.77 -13.51 1.56
N ASP A 87 1.07 -12.23 1.81
CA ASP A 87 1.03 -11.67 3.16
C ASP A 87 0.88 -10.16 3.10
N GLY A 88 -0.18 -9.65 3.71
CA GLY A 88 -0.45 -8.20 3.74
C GLY A 88 0.66 -7.40 4.44
N MET A 89 1.45 -8.04 5.30
CA MET A 89 2.55 -7.36 5.99
C MET A 89 3.74 -7.06 5.06
N LEU A 90 3.77 -7.67 3.88
CA LEU A 90 4.75 -7.34 2.84
C LEU A 90 4.39 -6.06 2.09
N VAL A 91 3.13 -5.67 2.15
CA VAL A 91 2.58 -4.55 1.38
C VAL A 91 2.83 -3.23 2.10
N LYS A 92 3.24 -2.23 1.34
CA LYS A 92 3.41 -0.85 1.85
C LYS A 92 2.08 -0.34 2.40
N ARG A 93 2.11 0.26 3.56
CA ARG A 93 0.90 0.76 4.21
C ARG A 93 1.09 2.17 4.76
N PRO A 94 0.03 2.95 4.75
CA PRO A 94 -1.29 2.64 4.17
C PRO A 94 -1.28 2.69 2.64
N LEU A 95 -2.29 2.06 2.04
CA LEU A 95 -2.59 2.20 0.61
C LEU A 95 -3.93 2.90 0.46
N VAL A 96 -4.00 3.85 -0.43
CA VAL A 96 -5.26 4.49 -0.82
C VAL A 96 -5.53 4.16 -2.27
N VAL A 97 -6.66 3.54 -2.55
CA VAL A 97 -7.05 3.15 -3.90
C VAL A 97 -8.22 4.00 -4.35
N LEU A 98 -8.00 4.79 -5.38
CA LEU A 98 -9.01 5.61 -6.05
C LEU A 98 -9.32 4.99 -7.41
N GLU A 99 -10.32 5.53 -8.10
CA GLU A 99 -10.71 5.02 -9.42
C GLU A 99 -9.60 5.14 -10.47
N ASP A 100 -8.82 6.21 -10.39
CA ASP A 100 -7.82 6.56 -11.40
C ASP A 100 -6.39 6.59 -10.90
N ARG A 101 -6.15 6.37 -9.60
CA ARG A 101 -4.82 6.41 -9.02
C ARG A 101 -4.72 5.67 -7.70
N VAL A 102 -3.48 5.45 -7.24
CA VAL A 102 -3.19 4.78 -5.98
C VAL A 102 -2.11 5.57 -5.26
N LEU A 103 -2.28 5.76 -3.94
CA LEU A 103 -1.26 6.36 -3.10
C LEU A 103 -0.65 5.28 -2.21
N THR A 104 0.69 5.24 -2.13
CA THR A 104 1.40 4.28 -1.28
C THR A 104 2.12 5.03 -0.15
N GLY A 105 1.94 4.56 1.06
CA GLY A 105 2.47 5.23 2.24
C GLY A 105 1.70 6.51 2.54
N PHE A 106 2.14 7.22 3.59
CA PHE A 106 1.49 8.48 3.96
C PHE A 106 2.47 9.64 3.77
N ARG A 107 2.24 10.42 2.73
CA ARG A 107 2.94 11.68 2.47
C ARG A 107 1.88 12.75 2.40
N GLU A 108 1.82 13.58 3.41
CA GLU A 108 0.77 14.58 3.58
C GLU A 108 0.61 15.49 2.36
N ALA A 109 1.74 15.97 1.80
CA ALA A 109 1.72 16.82 0.62
C ALA A 109 1.05 16.15 -0.59
N ASP A 110 1.36 14.88 -0.82
CA ASP A 110 0.77 14.12 -1.93
C ASP A 110 -0.71 13.85 -1.69
N TRP A 111 -1.09 13.54 -0.47
CA TRP A 111 -2.48 13.30 -0.10
C TRP A 111 -3.31 14.56 -0.22
N GLN A 112 -2.77 15.70 0.23
CA GLN A 112 -3.43 16.99 0.12
C GLN A 112 -3.70 17.33 -1.35
N LYS A 113 -2.70 17.16 -2.20
CA LYS A 113 -2.77 17.44 -3.63
C LYS A 113 -3.80 16.55 -4.34
N THR A 114 -3.89 15.30 -3.94
CA THR A 114 -4.74 14.28 -4.58
C THR A 114 -6.16 14.27 -4.04
N LEU A 115 -6.33 14.39 -2.73
CA LEU A 115 -7.61 14.19 -2.06
C LEU A 115 -8.36 15.48 -1.74
N LEU A 116 -7.67 16.62 -1.67
CA LEU A 116 -8.26 17.92 -1.32
C LEU A 116 -8.21 18.90 -2.49
N LYS A 117 -8.80 18.52 -3.59
CA LYS A 117 -8.86 19.41 -4.77
C LYS A 117 -9.92 20.49 -4.63
#